data_a9866f26fac03c97aeb649c5296f5fab
#
_entry.id   a9866f26fac03c97aeb649c5296f5fab
#
_cell.length_a   1.000
_cell.length_b   1.000
_cell.length_c   1.000
_cell.angle_alpha   90.00
_cell.angle_beta   90.00
_cell.angle_gamma   90.00
#
_symmetry.space_group_name_H-M   'P 1'
#
loop_
_entity.id
_entity.type
_entity.pdbx_description
1 polymer ?
#
loop_
_entity_poly.entity_id
_entity_poly.type
_entity_poly.pdbx_seq_one_letter_code
_entity_poly.pdbx_strand_id
1 'polypeptide(L)'
;QMGRCELSRLIYGARYSLSLTVPVLIVLAAIALFIGCYTSYKGGLIDEVIRLLCDIFMAFPLLVIAMSLVSVINNSVASIITAIGISMSAWFLRMARSYAKTECGKGYVESARVSGASAMRIVLHHIIPNVLPQFVVYFTTGIASAILSVSSFAFLGVGLIAGTPEWGAMLNDARNSIYTNPALIVYPGICLIICCAGFNLLGEGIRDFIGKEDQISVS
;
A
#
# COMPACT_ATOMS: atom_id res chain seq x y z
N GLN A 1 -0.23 -18.50 27.20
CA GLN A 1 0.02 -18.70 27.84
C GLN A 1 0.85 -17.78 28.68
N MET A 2 1.54 -17.16 29.09
CA MET A 2 2.22 -16.27 30.04
C MET A 2 1.29 -15.32 30.83
N GLY A 3 0.02 -15.67 31.10
CA GLY A 3 -0.91 -14.83 31.88
C GLY A 3 -1.27 -13.48 31.24
N ARG A 4 -1.01 -13.29 29.95
CA ARG A 4 -1.32 -12.03 29.23
C ARG A 4 -2.79 -12.02 28.78
N CYS A 5 -3.47 -10.88 28.95
CA CYS A 5 -4.84 -10.71 28.49
C CYS A 5 -4.89 -10.69 26.95
N GLU A 6 -5.59 -11.65 26.35
CA GLU A 6 -5.68 -11.79 24.90
C GLU A 6 -6.38 -10.58 24.27
N LEU A 7 -7.46 -10.09 24.86
CA LEU A 7 -8.19 -8.91 24.38
C LEU A 7 -7.27 -7.67 24.31
N SER A 8 -6.46 -7.44 25.35
CA SER A 8 -5.51 -6.34 25.35
C SER A 8 -4.50 -6.48 24.21
N ARG A 9 -4.00 -7.70 23.97
CA ARG A 9 -3.07 -7.97 22.85
C ARG A 9 -3.71 -7.70 21.50
N LEU A 10 -4.98 -8.05 21.30
CA LEU A 10 -5.72 -7.79 20.06
C LEU A 10 -5.88 -6.29 19.80
N ILE A 11 -6.23 -5.50 20.83
CA ILE A 11 -6.36 -4.05 20.71
C ILE A 11 -5.03 -3.37 20.44
N TYR A 12 -3.99 -3.71 21.19
CA TYR A 12 -2.64 -3.19 20.96
C TYR A 12 -2.07 -3.67 19.63
N GLY A 13 -2.46 -4.88 19.17
CA GLY A 13 -2.12 -5.41 17.86
C GLY A 13 -2.64 -4.55 16.72
N ALA A 14 -3.89 -4.10 16.79
CA ALA A 14 -4.46 -3.16 15.85
C ALA A 14 -3.62 -1.89 15.74
N ARG A 15 -3.32 -1.29 16.90
CA ARG A 15 -2.50 -0.08 16.97
C ARG A 15 -1.11 -0.30 16.34
N TYR A 16 -0.47 -1.42 16.67
CA TYR A 16 0.88 -1.72 16.18
C TYR A 16 0.89 -1.96 14.68
N SER A 17 0.01 -2.83 14.16
CA SER A 17 -0.07 -3.15 12.75
C SER A 17 -0.40 -1.92 11.89
N LEU A 18 -1.35 -1.09 12.34
CA LEU A 18 -1.73 0.12 11.60
C LEU A 18 -0.67 1.21 11.69
N SER A 19 -0.10 1.48 12.86
CA SER A 19 0.91 2.52 13.03
C SER A 19 2.23 2.22 12.32
N LEU A 20 2.55 0.94 12.13
CA LEU A 20 3.71 0.51 11.38
C LEU A 20 3.51 0.67 9.87
N THR A 21 2.32 0.37 9.37
CA THR A 21 2.06 0.21 7.94
C THR A 21 1.54 1.50 7.30
N VAL A 22 0.51 2.11 7.88
CA VAL A 22 -0.22 3.21 7.23
C VAL A 22 0.62 4.46 6.98
N PRO A 23 1.41 4.99 7.95
CA PRO A 23 2.22 6.19 7.71
C PRO A 23 3.27 6.01 6.62
N VAL A 24 3.90 4.84 6.57
CA VAL A 24 4.88 4.51 5.54
C VAL A 24 4.24 4.51 4.17
N LEU A 25 3.07 3.88 4.04
CA LEU A 25 2.35 3.84 2.76
C LEU A 25 1.87 5.21 2.31
N ILE A 26 1.42 6.09 3.21
CA ILE A 26 1.02 7.46 2.86
C ILE A 26 2.19 8.21 2.20
N VAL A 27 3.37 8.15 2.82
CA VAL A 27 4.56 8.80 2.27
C VAL A 27 4.95 8.21 0.91
N LEU A 28 4.98 6.90 0.80
CA LEU A 28 5.34 6.21 -0.44
C LEU A 28 4.33 6.48 -1.56
N ALA A 29 3.03 6.47 -1.26
CA ALA A 29 1.98 6.76 -2.22
C ALA A 29 2.04 8.20 -2.72
N ALA A 30 2.30 9.18 -1.84
CA ALA A 30 2.44 10.58 -2.23
C ALA A 30 3.64 10.79 -3.18
N ILE A 31 4.79 10.18 -2.85
CA ILE A 31 5.99 10.21 -3.70
C ILE A 31 5.71 9.52 -5.05
N ALA A 32 5.10 8.34 -5.02
CA ALA A 32 4.78 7.57 -6.22
C ALA A 32 3.77 8.31 -7.12
N LEU A 33 2.76 8.94 -6.54
CA LEU A 33 1.79 9.75 -7.28
C LEU A 33 2.48 10.90 -8.00
N PHE A 34 3.32 11.65 -7.29
CA PHE A 34 4.04 12.79 -7.88
C PHE A 34 4.99 12.33 -9.00
N ILE A 35 5.86 11.36 -8.72
CA ILE A 35 6.82 10.85 -9.71
C ILE A 35 6.09 10.23 -10.90
N GLY A 36 5.06 9.42 -10.67
CA GLY A 36 4.28 8.76 -11.71
C GLY A 36 3.60 9.75 -12.65
N CYS A 37 2.95 10.77 -12.10
CA CYS A 37 2.31 11.82 -12.90
C CYS A 37 3.34 12.65 -13.68
N TYR A 38 4.44 13.05 -13.03
CA TYR A 38 5.47 13.87 -13.67
C TYR A 38 6.17 13.15 -14.82
N THR A 39 6.57 11.90 -14.61
CA THR A 39 7.28 11.12 -15.63
C THR A 39 6.37 10.73 -16.79
N SER A 40 5.11 10.39 -16.52
CA SER A 40 4.12 10.12 -17.56
C SER A 40 3.81 11.33 -18.43
N TYR A 41 3.78 12.53 -17.84
CA TYR A 41 3.61 13.77 -18.58
C TYR A 41 4.83 14.13 -19.44
N LYS A 42 6.05 13.99 -18.89
CA LYS A 42 7.29 14.24 -19.62
C LYS A 42 7.54 13.22 -20.73
N GLY A 43 7.22 11.95 -20.49
CA GLY A 43 7.51 10.85 -21.41
C GLY A 43 9.00 10.59 -21.62
N GLY A 44 9.32 9.94 -22.72
CA GLY A 44 10.70 9.67 -23.14
C GLY A 44 11.42 8.61 -22.30
N LEU A 45 12.76 8.65 -22.33
CA LEU A 45 13.60 7.65 -21.66
C LEU A 45 13.38 7.54 -20.16
N ILE A 46 13.10 8.65 -19.48
CA ILE A 46 12.88 8.65 -18.02
C ILE A 46 11.63 7.82 -17.69
N ASP A 47 10.54 8.01 -18.44
CA ASP A 47 9.32 7.22 -18.25
C ASP A 47 9.53 5.73 -18.53
N GLU A 48 10.31 5.40 -19.55
CA GLU A 48 10.66 4.01 -19.89
C GLU A 48 11.53 3.34 -18.81
N VAL A 49 12.56 4.03 -18.31
CA VAL A 49 13.40 3.52 -17.22
C VAL A 49 12.59 3.27 -15.96
N ILE A 50 11.72 4.20 -15.58
CA ILE A 50 10.86 4.02 -14.40
C ILE A 50 9.91 2.85 -14.60
N ARG A 51 9.33 2.69 -15.79
CA ARG A 51 8.49 1.52 -16.10
C ARG A 51 9.27 0.22 -15.95
N LEU A 52 10.47 0.16 -16.53
CA LEU A 52 11.33 -1.03 -16.44
C LEU A 52 11.69 -1.36 -14.99
N LEU A 53 12.02 -0.36 -14.18
CA LEU A 53 12.28 -0.56 -12.74
C LEU A 53 11.06 -1.11 -12.01
N CYS A 54 9.87 -0.56 -12.25
CA CYS A 54 8.64 -1.11 -11.68
C CYS A 54 8.43 -2.56 -12.10
N ASP A 55 8.62 -2.89 -13.39
CA ASP A 55 8.44 -4.25 -13.90
C ASP A 55 9.44 -5.22 -13.27
N ILE A 56 10.71 -4.82 -13.08
CA ILE A 56 11.73 -5.63 -12.39
C ILE A 56 11.31 -5.90 -10.93
N PHE A 57 10.97 -4.86 -10.15
CA PHE A 57 10.60 -5.06 -8.75
C PHE A 57 9.31 -5.87 -8.58
N MET A 58 8.35 -5.73 -9.49
CA MET A 58 7.11 -6.51 -9.45
C MET A 58 7.27 -7.95 -9.97
N ALA A 59 8.35 -8.27 -10.67
CA ALA A 59 8.65 -9.64 -11.11
C ALA A 59 9.06 -10.54 -9.93
N PHE A 60 9.57 -9.97 -8.84
CA PHE A 60 9.97 -10.74 -7.67
C PHE A 60 8.81 -10.85 -6.67
N PRO A 61 8.51 -12.05 -6.16
CA PRO A 61 7.58 -12.21 -5.05
C PRO A 61 8.04 -11.40 -3.83
N LEU A 62 7.13 -10.63 -3.22
CA LEU A 62 7.42 -9.80 -2.06
C LEU A 62 8.14 -10.56 -0.94
N LEU A 63 7.73 -11.82 -0.70
CA LEU A 63 8.37 -12.69 0.30
C LEU A 63 9.86 -12.90 0.03
N VAL A 64 10.24 -13.09 -1.24
CA VAL A 64 11.65 -13.30 -1.63
C VAL A 64 12.47 -12.04 -1.36
N ILE A 65 11.93 -10.87 -1.68
CA ILE A 65 12.57 -9.59 -1.38
C ILE A 65 12.76 -9.44 0.13
N ALA A 66 11.71 -9.72 0.92
CA ALA A 66 11.78 -9.60 2.38
C ALA A 66 12.82 -10.55 3.01
N MET A 67 12.85 -11.81 2.59
CA MET A 67 13.83 -12.79 3.10
C MET A 67 15.25 -12.42 2.72
N SER A 68 15.48 -11.91 1.51
CA SER A 68 16.78 -11.43 1.07
C SER A 68 17.26 -10.24 1.90
N LEU A 69 16.38 -9.28 2.19
CA LEU A 69 16.70 -8.12 3.01
C LEU A 69 16.99 -8.49 4.47
N VAL A 70 16.26 -9.45 5.02
CA VAL A 70 16.52 -9.96 6.38
C VAL A 70 17.91 -10.58 6.47
N SER A 71 18.37 -11.26 5.43
CA SER A 71 19.72 -11.84 5.39
C SER A 71 20.83 -10.78 5.39
N VAL A 72 20.55 -9.59 4.86
CA VAL A 72 21.51 -8.49 4.71
C VAL A 72 21.44 -7.48 5.86
N ILE A 73 20.24 -7.07 6.26
CA ILE A 73 19.99 -5.96 7.21
C ILE A 73 19.81 -6.47 8.65
N ASN A 74 19.70 -7.76 8.85
CA ASN A 74 19.25 -8.46 10.06
C ASN A 74 17.70 -8.55 10.17
N ASN A 75 17.27 -9.46 11.04
CA ASN A 75 15.85 -9.69 11.31
C ASN A 75 15.30 -8.56 12.20
N SER A 76 14.74 -7.54 11.58
CA SER A 76 14.26 -6.35 12.25
C SER A 76 13.01 -5.77 11.57
N VAL A 77 12.31 -4.90 12.29
CA VAL A 77 11.18 -4.13 11.73
C VAL A 77 11.62 -3.31 10.51
N ALA A 78 12.84 -2.80 10.51
CA ALA A 78 13.41 -2.04 9.39
C ALA A 78 13.46 -2.88 8.10
N SER A 79 13.80 -4.17 8.19
CA SER A 79 13.83 -5.07 7.03
C SER A 79 12.45 -5.26 6.41
N ILE A 80 11.39 -5.41 7.24
CA ILE A 80 10.00 -5.49 6.77
C ILE A 80 9.59 -4.19 6.10
N ILE A 81 9.81 -3.05 6.76
CA ILE A 81 9.44 -1.74 6.23
C ILE A 81 10.13 -1.50 4.89
N THR A 82 11.42 -1.84 4.77
CA THR A 82 12.17 -1.67 3.52
C THR A 82 11.63 -2.58 2.42
N ALA A 83 11.33 -3.85 2.72
CA ALA A 83 10.78 -4.79 1.75
C ALA A 83 9.42 -4.34 1.22
N ILE A 84 8.52 -3.96 2.11
CA ILE A 84 7.20 -3.43 1.75
C ILE A 84 7.35 -2.11 1.00
N GLY A 85 8.26 -1.25 1.46
CA GLY A 85 8.56 0.03 0.83
C GLY A 85 8.96 -0.12 -0.63
N ILE A 86 9.89 -1.01 -0.94
CA ILE A 86 10.33 -1.28 -2.31
C ILE A 86 9.16 -1.80 -3.16
N SER A 87 8.46 -2.83 -2.69
CA SER A 87 7.40 -3.48 -3.48
C SER A 87 6.18 -2.59 -3.65
N MET A 88 5.73 -1.91 -2.59
CA MET A 88 4.57 -1.02 -2.65
C MET A 88 4.86 0.26 -3.44
N SER A 89 6.10 0.77 -3.42
CA SER A 89 6.50 1.91 -4.25
C SER A 89 6.37 1.60 -5.74
N ALA A 90 6.85 0.44 -6.18
CA ALA A 90 6.71 0.00 -7.57
C ALA A 90 5.24 -0.15 -7.97
N TRP A 91 4.43 -0.72 -7.07
CA TRP A 91 3.01 -0.94 -7.27
C TRP A 91 2.22 0.38 -7.37
N PHE A 92 2.41 1.33 -6.43
CA PHE A 92 1.80 2.65 -6.48
C PHE A 92 2.26 3.47 -7.69
N LEU A 93 3.56 3.44 -7.97
CA LEU A 93 4.14 4.17 -9.09
C LEU A 93 3.59 3.70 -10.44
N ARG A 94 3.45 2.40 -10.63
CA ARG A 94 2.83 1.82 -11.84
C ARG A 94 1.40 2.30 -12.03
N MET A 95 0.59 2.33 -10.96
CA MET A 95 -0.80 2.78 -11.07
C MET A 95 -0.92 4.29 -11.27
N ALA A 96 -0.13 5.08 -10.53
CA ALA A 96 -0.07 6.52 -10.74
C ALA A 96 0.27 6.88 -12.19
N ARG A 97 1.26 6.18 -12.77
CA ARG A 97 1.64 6.33 -14.19
C ARG A 97 0.51 5.93 -15.15
N SER A 98 -0.19 4.85 -14.88
CA SER A 98 -1.31 4.38 -15.71
C SER A 98 -2.43 5.41 -15.78
N TYR A 99 -2.86 5.91 -14.62
CA TYR A 99 -3.89 6.95 -14.54
C TYR A 99 -3.42 8.27 -15.18
N ALA A 100 -2.19 8.68 -14.88
CA ALA A 100 -1.61 9.90 -15.45
C ALA A 100 -1.53 9.86 -16.98
N LYS A 101 -1.19 8.72 -17.58
CA LYS A 101 -1.16 8.57 -19.05
C LYS A 101 -2.54 8.82 -19.68
N THR A 102 -3.59 8.31 -19.07
CA THR A 102 -4.96 8.55 -19.52
C THR A 102 -5.30 10.04 -19.43
N GLU A 103 -4.95 10.71 -18.34
CA GLU A 103 -5.19 12.14 -18.17
C GLU A 103 -4.37 13.01 -19.13
N CYS A 104 -3.11 12.66 -19.39
CA CYS A 104 -2.24 13.39 -20.32
C CYS A 104 -2.80 13.47 -21.76
N GLY A 105 -3.66 12.52 -22.16
CA GLY A 105 -4.31 12.51 -23.48
C GLY A 105 -5.54 13.38 -23.59
N LYS A 106 -5.99 14.02 -22.52
CA LYS A 106 -7.21 14.83 -22.54
C LYS A 106 -6.96 16.26 -23.05
N GLY A 107 -7.96 16.84 -23.74
CA GLY A 107 -7.85 18.15 -24.41
C GLY A 107 -7.50 19.32 -23.48
N TYR A 108 -7.92 19.28 -22.21
CA TYR A 108 -7.60 20.33 -21.25
C TYR A 108 -6.10 20.41 -20.93
N VAL A 109 -5.38 19.27 -20.95
CA VAL A 109 -3.93 19.23 -20.77
C VAL A 109 -3.22 19.86 -21.96
N GLU A 110 -3.70 19.57 -23.19
CA GLU A 110 -3.17 20.16 -24.39
C GLU A 110 -3.41 21.67 -24.44
N SER A 111 -4.61 22.12 -24.07
CA SER A 111 -4.93 23.56 -23.96
C SER A 111 -4.02 24.27 -22.98
N ALA A 112 -3.75 23.68 -21.82
CA ALA A 112 -2.83 24.25 -20.83
C ALA A 112 -1.39 24.32 -21.38
N ARG A 113 -0.97 23.33 -22.17
CA ARG A 113 0.35 23.31 -22.82
C ARG A 113 0.49 24.42 -23.85
N VAL A 114 -0.51 24.59 -24.72
CA VAL A 114 -0.54 25.64 -25.74
C VAL A 114 -0.57 27.02 -25.10
N SER A 115 -1.24 27.18 -23.95
CA SER A 115 -1.26 28.43 -23.18
C SER A 115 0.08 28.74 -22.48
N GLY A 116 1.12 27.93 -22.67
CA GLY A 116 2.47 28.16 -22.14
C GLY A 116 2.66 27.78 -20.66
N ALA A 117 1.76 27.00 -20.07
CA ALA A 117 1.94 26.53 -18.70
C ALA A 117 3.16 25.61 -18.58
N SER A 118 3.95 25.79 -17.51
CA SER A 118 5.11 24.93 -17.24
C SER A 118 4.67 23.49 -16.90
N ALA A 119 5.54 22.53 -17.19
CA ALA A 119 5.28 21.10 -16.93
C ALA A 119 4.87 20.85 -15.45
N MET A 120 5.55 21.49 -14.50
CA MET A 120 5.25 21.36 -13.09
C MET A 120 3.85 21.90 -12.76
N ARG A 121 3.45 23.03 -13.36
CA ARG A 121 2.14 23.61 -13.17
C ARG A 121 1.04 22.71 -13.74
N ILE A 122 1.26 22.11 -14.93
CA ILE A 122 0.31 21.17 -15.53
C ILE A 122 0.15 19.94 -14.65
N VAL A 123 1.26 19.36 -14.17
CA VAL A 123 1.20 18.17 -13.32
C VAL A 123 0.48 18.44 -12.00
N LEU A 124 0.85 19.51 -11.30
CA LEU A 124 0.30 19.78 -9.96
C LEU A 124 -1.15 20.27 -9.98
N HIS A 125 -1.55 21.07 -10.98
CA HIS A 125 -2.87 21.70 -11.00
C HIS A 125 -3.88 21.07 -11.94
N HIS A 126 -3.41 20.24 -12.89
CA HIS A 126 -4.31 19.62 -13.86
C HIS A 126 -4.27 18.08 -13.81
N ILE A 127 -3.09 17.45 -13.72
CA ILE A 127 -3.01 15.99 -13.77
C ILE A 127 -3.26 15.37 -12.39
N ILE A 128 -2.49 15.77 -11.36
CA ILE A 128 -2.62 15.17 -10.01
C ILE A 128 -4.03 15.29 -9.44
N PRO A 129 -4.71 16.46 -9.48
CA PRO A 129 -6.06 16.55 -8.93
C PRO A 129 -7.08 15.63 -9.60
N ASN A 130 -6.94 15.38 -10.91
CA ASN A 130 -7.83 14.49 -11.65
C ASN A 130 -7.48 13.00 -11.51
N VAL A 131 -6.21 12.67 -11.21
CA VAL A 131 -5.75 11.31 -10.93
C VAL A 131 -6.02 10.91 -9.48
N LEU A 132 -5.96 11.87 -8.55
CA LEU A 132 -6.02 11.65 -7.12
C LEU A 132 -7.24 10.83 -6.66
N PRO A 133 -8.47 11.09 -7.11
CA PRO A 133 -9.65 10.34 -6.68
C PRO A 133 -9.52 8.84 -6.96
N GLN A 134 -9.16 8.46 -8.17
CA GLN A 134 -8.96 7.06 -8.57
C GLN A 134 -7.75 6.44 -7.85
N PHE A 135 -6.68 7.22 -7.65
CA PHE A 135 -5.49 6.77 -6.94
C PHE A 135 -5.76 6.51 -5.46
N VAL A 136 -6.61 7.30 -4.80
CA VAL A 136 -7.02 7.09 -3.40
C VAL A 136 -7.79 5.78 -3.23
N VAL A 137 -8.69 5.43 -4.15
CA VAL A 137 -9.37 4.12 -4.17
C VAL A 137 -8.33 2.98 -4.22
N TYR A 138 -7.35 3.11 -5.09
CA TYR A 138 -6.29 2.12 -5.23
C TYR A 138 -5.38 2.06 -3.99
N PHE A 139 -5.13 3.20 -3.36
CA PHE A 139 -4.34 3.31 -2.14
C PHE A 139 -4.98 2.58 -0.96
N THR A 140 -6.31 2.66 -0.78
CA THR A 140 -7.01 1.94 0.30
C THR A 140 -6.87 0.42 0.17
N THR A 141 -6.99 -0.12 -1.04
CA THR A 141 -6.72 -1.54 -1.33
C THR A 141 -5.25 -1.89 -1.05
N GLY A 142 -4.32 -0.97 -1.34
CA GLY A 142 -2.90 -1.10 -1.03
C GLY A 142 -2.62 -1.22 0.46
N ILE A 143 -3.34 -0.46 1.31
CA ILE A 143 -3.23 -0.58 2.77
C ILE A 143 -3.62 -1.99 3.24
N ALA A 144 -4.76 -2.52 2.78
CA ALA A 144 -5.19 -3.87 3.13
C ALA A 144 -4.15 -4.93 2.74
N SER A 145 -3.63 -4.85 1.52
CA SER A 145 -2.60 -5.76 1.01
C SER A 145 -1.29 -5.68 1.80
N ALA A 146 -0.88 -4.48 2.19
CA ALA A 146 0.34 -4.29 2.98
C ALA A 146 0.20 -4.79 4.42
N ILE A 147 -0.94 -4.55 5.08
CA ILE A 147 -1.22 -5.08 6.43
C ILE A 147 -1.15 -6.62 6.40
N LEU A 148 -1.78 -7.25 5.41
CA LEU A 148 -1.74 -8.70 5.26
C LEU A 148 -0.31 -9.20 5.02
N SER A 149 0.49 -8.46 4.24
CA SER A 149 1.90 -8.81 3.99
C SER A 149 2.76 -8.69 5.25
N VAL A 150 2.63 -7.59 6.02
CA VAL A 150 3.30 -7.42 7.32
C VAL A 150 2.99 -8.58 8.24
N SER A 151 1.70 -8.89 8.40
CA SER A 151 1.24 -9.98 9.28
C SER A 151 1.71 -11.36 8.79
N SER A 152 1.82 -11.55 7.46
CA SER A 152 2.38 -12.78 6.88
C SER A 152 3.86 -12.94 7.22
N PHE A 153 4.66 -11.88 7.16
CA PHE A 153 6.07 -11.89 7.55
C PHE A 153 6.23 -12.17 9.05
N ALA A 154 5.44 -11.49 9.88
CA ALA A 154 5.42 -11.72 11.32
C ALA A 154 5.01 -13.14 11.68
N PHE A 155 4.03 -13.73 10.97
CA PHE A 155 3.64 -15.13 11.11
C PHE A 155 4.77 -16.10 10.77
N LEU A 156 5.62 -15.76 9.81
CA LEU A 156 6.83 -16.53 9.47
C LEU A 156 8.00 -16.29 10.42
N GLY A 157 7.85 -15.41 11.42
CA GLY A 157 8.90 -15.05 12.37
C GLY A 157 9.93 -14.07 11.82
N VAL A 158 9.57 -13.35 10.74
CA VAL A 158 10.43 -12.36 10.09
C VAL A 158 10.15 -10.97 10.64
N GLY A 159 11.17 -10.27 11.12
CA GLY A 159 11.18 -8.84 11.41
C GLY A 159 10.62 -8.40 12.74
N LEU A 160 9.90 -9.23 13.48
CA LEU A 160 9.31 -8.87 14.77
C LEU A 160 9.88 -9.73 15.90
N ILE A 161 10.05 -9.10 17.07
CA ILE A 161 10.47 -9.78 18.29
C ILE A 161 9.30 -10.63 18.81
N ALA A 162 9.58 -11.87 19.22
CA ALA A 162 8.58 -12.76 19.82
C ALA A 162 7.86 -12.08 20.99
N GLY A 163 6.53 -12.19 21.02
CA GLY A 163 5.68 -11.57 22.03
C GLY A 163 5.24 -10.13 21.72
N THR A 164 5.66 -9.56 20.58
CA THR A 164 5.11 -8.29 20.09
C THR A 164 3.62 -8.43 19.84
N PRO A 165 2.76 -7.50 20.30
CA PRO A 165 1.33 -7.56 20.08
C PRO A 165 0.98 -7.10 18.66
N GLU A 166 1.44 -7.83 17.66
CA GLU A 166 1.09 -7.69 16.24
C GLU A 166 0.29 -8.94 15.81
N TRP A 167 -0.74 -8.78 15.00
CA TRP A 167 -1.69 -9.88 14.73
C TRP A 167 -1.02 -11.09 14.07
N GLY A 168 -0.09 -10.91 13.13
CA GLY A 168 0.66 -12.01 12.52
C GLY A 168 1.62 -12.68 13.50
N ALA A 169 2.29 -11.92 14.37
CA ALA A 169 3.12 -12.46 15.43
C ALA A 169 2.29 -13.24 16.47
N MET A 170 1.06 -12.77 16.77
CA MET A 170 0.13 -13.51 17.62
C MET A 170 -0.29 -14.84 17.00
N LEU A 171 -0.51 -14.87 15.69
CA LEU A 171 -0.78 -16.11 14.96
C LEU A 171 0.41 -17.08 15.03
N ASN A 172 1.65 -16.58 14.92
CA ASN A 172 2.87 -17.38 15.08
C ASN A 172 2.97 -17.97 16.49
N ASP A 173 2.83 -17.13 17.53
CA ASP A 173 2.86 -17.54 18.93
C ASP A 173 1.84 -18.65 19.24
N ALA A 174 0.67 -18.59 18.62
CA ALA A 174 -0.46 -19.51 18.81
C ALA A 174 -0.34 -20.82 18.01
N ARG A 175 0.59 -20.90 17.05
CA ARG A 175 0.72 -22.04 16.11
C ARG A 175 0.79 -23.40 16.80
N ASN A 176 1.55 -23.49 17.91
CA ASN A 176 1.73 -24.75 18.62
C ASN A 176 0.51 -25.09 19.53
N SER A 177 -0.43 -24.18 19.66
CA SER A 177 -1.61 -24.31 20.53
C SER A 177 -2.90 -24.52 19.72
N ILE A 178 -2.82 -24.76 18.42
CA ILE A 178 -3.98 -24.87 17.54
C ILE A 178 -4.97 -25.98 17.98
N TYR A 179 -4.44 -27.08 18.47
CA TYR A 179 -5.26 -28.23 18.91
C TYR A 179 -5.76 -28.10 20.35
N THR A 180 -5.07 -27.32 21.19
CA THR A 180 -5.42 -27.16 22.62
C THR A 180 -6.29 -25.92 22.88
N ASN A 181 -6.04 -24.84 22.15
CA ASN A 181 -6.79 -23.59 22.25
C ASN A 181 -6.86 -22.86 20.90
N PRO A 182 -7.76 -23.27 20.00
CA PRO A 182 -7.89 -22.69 18.66
C PRO A 182 -8.29 -21.20 18.68
N ALA A 183 -8.91 -20.72 19.75
CA ALA A 183 -9.33 -19.33 19.88
C ALA A 183 -8.17 -18.34 19.76
N LEU A 184 -6.96 -18.73 20.19
CA LEU A 184 -5.75 -17.91 20.09
C LEU A 184 -5.32 -17.61 18.63
N ILE A 185 -5.74 -18.45 17.67
CA ILE A 185 -5.51 -18.23 16.23
C ILE A 185 -6.70 -17.52 15.60
N VAL A 186 -7.91 -17.91 15.98
CA VAL A 186 -9.15 -17.40 15.38
C VAL A 186 -9.31 -15.91 15.64
N TYR A 187 -9.04 -15.41 16.83
CA TYR A 187 -9.25 -13.99 17.17
C TYR A 187 -8.33 -13.04 16.38
N PRO A 188 -7.00 -13.22 16.30
CA PRO A 188 -6.16 -12.35 15.47
C PRO A 188 -6.49 -12.48 13.97
N GLY A 189 -6.86 -13.69 13.51
CA GLY A 189 -7.29 -13.92 12.14
C GLY A 189 -8.56 -13.12 11.79
N ILE A 190 -9.56 -13.12 12.66
CA ILE A 190 -10.79 -12.31 12.48
C ILE A 190 -10.44 -10.81 12.46
N CYS A 191 -9.56 -10.34 13.36
CA CYS A 191 -9.13 -8.95 13.36
C CYS A 191 -8.49 -8.53 12.03
N LEU A 192 -7.63 -9.37 11.46
CA LEU A 192 -7.03 -9.15 10.13
C LEU A 192 -8.10 -9.08 9.04
N ILE A 193 -9.04 -10.03 9.02
CA ILE A 193 -10.13 -10.08 8.03
C ILE A 193 -10.97 -8.80 8.11
N ILE A 194 -11.41 -8.41 9.31
CA ILE A 194 -12.23 -7.21 9.51
C ILE A 194 -11.46 -5.95 9.08
N CYS A 195 -10.18 -5.85 9.43
CA CYS A 195 -9.35 -4.72 9.07
C CYS A 195 -9.17 -4.60 7.55
N CYS A 196 -8.81 -5.69 6.88
CA CYS A 196 -8.63 -5.72 5.43
C CYS A 196 -9.95 -5.47 4.68
N ALA A 197 -11.05 -6.08 5.14
CA ALA A 197 -12.38 -5.83 4.58
C ALA A 197 -12.80 -4.36 4.75
N GLY A 198 -12.53 -3.77 5.91
CA GLY A 198 -12.81 -2.36 6.18
C GLY A 198 -12.10 -1.41 5.20
N PHE A 199 -10.81 -1.61 4.94
CA PHE A 199 -10.07 -0.79 3.96
C PHE A 199 -10.55 -1.01 2.53
N ASN A 200 -10.92 -2.24 2.14
CA ASN A 200 -11.47 -2.51 0.82
C ASN A 200 -12.85 -1.87 0.64
N LEU A 201 -13.73 -1.99 1.63
CA LEU A 201 -15.05 -1.34 1.60
C LEU A 201 -14.95 0.19 1.60
N LEU A 202 -13.98 0.77 2.31
CA LEU A 202 -13.69 2.21 2.21
C LEU A 202 -13.30 2.60 0.79
N GLY A 203 -12.45 1.80 0.13
CA GLY A 203 -12.08 2.03 -1.28
C GLY A 203 -13.27 1.96 -2.21
N GLU A 204 -14.13 0.96 -2.07
CA GLU A 204 -15.36 0.82 -2.86
C GLU A 204 -16.32 2.00 -2.62
N GLY A 205 -16.53 2.39 -1.36
CA GLY A 205 -17.37 3.53 -1.02
C GLY A 205 -16.88 4.85 -1.62
N ILE A 206 -15.56 5.09 -1.61
CA ILE A 206 -14.95 6.26 -2.27
C ILE A 206 -15.17 6.19 -3.78
N ARG A 207 -14.98 5.03 -4.39
CA ARG A 207 -15.19 4.83 -5.83
C ARG A 207 -16.63 5.11 -6.24
N ASP A 208 -17.61 4.61 -5.48
CA ASP A 208 -19.04 4.81 -5.76
C ASP A 208 -19.44 6.28 -5.60
N PHE A 209 -18.84 7.00 -4.64
CA PHE A 209 -19.06 8.42 -4.48
C PHE A 209 -18.54 9.22 -5.68
N ILE A 210 -17.30 8.96 -6.11
CA ILE A 210 -16.68 9.63 -7.27
C ILE A 210 -17.46 9.32 -8.56
N GLY A 211 -17.83 8.05 -8.79
CA GLY A 211 -18.57 7.66 -10.00
C GLY A 211 -19.95 8.28 -10.12
N LYS A 212 -20.60 8.65 -9.01
CA LYS A 212 -21.88 9.39 -9.03
C LYS A 212 -21.69 10.85 -9.42
N GLU A 213 -20.63 11.51 -9.01
CA GLU A 213 -20.34 12.90 -9.39
C GLU A 213 -20.10 13.02 -10.91
N ASP A 214 -19.40 12.06 -11.52
CA ASP A 214 -19.17 12.05 -12.98
C ASP A 214 -20.49 11.92 -13.78
N GLN A 215 -21.46 11.16 -13.27
CA GLN A 215 -22.77 11.01 -13.94
C GLN A 215 -23.65 12.27 -13.85
N ILE A 216 -23.57 13.00 -12.74
CA ILE A 216 -24.35 14.24 -12.54
C ILE A 216 -23.75 15.40 -13.36
N SER A 217 -22.44 15.40 -13.61
CA SER A 217 -21.77 16.46 -14.38
C SER A 217 -22.00 16.35 -15.90
N VAL A 218 -22.52 15.22 -16.40
CA VAL A 218 -22.76 14.94 -17.83
C VAL A 218 -24.26 15.08 -18.19
N SER A 219 -25.16 15.18 -17.21
CA SER A 219 -26.60 15.41 -17.38
C SER A 219 -26.93 16.89 -17.33
#